data_bc4e9781a9bb3e7e395ca48838d6f449
#
_entry.id   bc4e9781a9bb3e7e395ca48838d6f449
#
_cell.length_a   1.000
_cell.length_b   1.000
_cell.length_c   1.000
_cell.angle_alpha   90.00
_cell.angle_beta   90.00
_cell.angle_gamma   90.00
#
_symmetry.space_group_name_H-M   'P 1'
#
loop_
_entity.id
_entity.type
_entity.pdbx_description
1 polymer ?
#
loop_
_entity_poly.entity_id
_entity_poly.type
_entity_poly.pdbx_seq_one_letter_code
_entity_poly.pdbx_strand_id
1 'polypeptide(L)'
;MSRFRVLPIVVVLATTAASLRAQSVLVAGPSSRATSEVTLSNPRPAAGMAAMPGMAPAAAATPPAPPVPAAKPRVIRLDYGQPHLRGRTLHTDSLVPYDKAWRTGANNSTTLTTDADLVLGGTTLVKGAYVLYTIPGRSGWKLIVQRSVGQTPMQYADSNDVARIDLRHTMLPASLESLTMWLLPSVEPGPARGELRIAWGTDQLSTTWSVK
;
A
#
# COMPACT_ATOMS: atom_id res chain seq x y z
N MET A 1 4.81 -16.78 93.32
CA MET A 1 4.56 -17.59 92.11
C MET A 1 3.76 -16.77 91.15
N SER A 2 4.47 -16.12 90.23
CA SER A 2 3.85 -15.22 89.20
C SER A 2 3.67 -16.00 87.92
N ARG A 3 2.44 -16.11 87.44
CA ARG A 3 2.11 -16.79 86.22
C ARG A 3 2.06 -15.75 85.06
N PHE A 4 3.07 -15.76 84.22
CA PHE A 4 3.05 -15.01 82.94
C PHE A 4 2.09 -15.68 81.98
N ARG A 5 1.06 -14.94 81.59
CA ARG A 5 0.18 -15.32 80.42
C ARG A 5 0.80 -14.78 79.14
N VAL A 6 1.20 -15.68 78.24
CA VAL A 6 1.64 -15.35 76.91
C VAL A 6 0.39 -15.29 75.98
N LEU A 7 0.08 -14.13 75.43
CA LEU A 7 -0.94 -13.98 74.43
C LEU A 7 -0.34 -14.36 73.07
N PRO A 8 -1.03 -15.18 72.23
CA PRO A 8 -0.57 -15.41 70.87
C PRO A 8 -0.88 -14.21 70.01
N ILE A 9 0.15 -13.71 69.28
CA ILE A 9 0.00 -12.72 68.24
C ILE A 9 -0.46 -13.45 66.97
N VAL A 10 -1.70 -13.19 66.53
CA VAL A 10 -2.21 -13.68 65.24
C VAL A 10 -1.78 -12.67 64.19
N VAL A 11 -0.80 -13.07 63.38
CA VAL A 11 -0.41 -12.30 62.19
C VAL A 11 -1.37 -12.66 61.06
N VAL A 12 -2.28 -11.76 60.72
CA VAL A 12 -3.13 -11.90 59.51
C VAL A 12 -2.32 -11.42 58.32
N LEU A 13 -1.81 -12.37 57.52
CA LEU A 13 -1.27 -12.06 56.19
C LEU A 13 -2.43 -11.75 55.25
N ALA A 14 -2.62 -10.48 54.94
CA ALA A 14 -3.49 -10.07 53.84
C ALA A 14 -2.78 -10.34 52.50
N THR A 15 -3.16 -11.43 51.83
CA THR A 15 -2.75 -11.70 50.46
C THR A 15 -3.55 -10.82 49.52
N THR A 16 -2.97 -9.72 49.10
CA THR A 16 -3.50 -8.93 47.97
C THR A 16 -3.33 -9.73 46.69
N ALA A 17 -4.40 -10.35 46.20
CA ALA A 17 -4.45 -10.94 44.88
C ALA A 17 -4.38 -9.80 43.86
N ALA A 18 -3.20 -9.53 43.34
CA ALA A 18 -3.04 -8.69 42.17
C ALA A 18 -3.69 -9.39 40.98
N SER A 19 -4.86 -8.92 40.58
CA SER A 19 -5.49 -9.34 39.32
C SER A 19 -4.59 -8.93 38.13
N LEU A 20 -3.79 -9.87 37.63
CA LEU A 20 -3.15 -9.71 36.34
C LEU A 20 -4.27 -9.58 35.27
N ARG A 21 -4.57 -8.34 34.88
CA ARG A 21 -5.34 -8.13 33.66
C ARG A 21 -4.49 -8.68 32.51
N ALA A 22 -4.93 -9.78 31.95
CA ALA A 22 -4.37 -10.28 30.69
C ALA A 22 -4.50 -9.16 29.64
N GLN A 23 -3.39 -8.53 29.29
CA GLN A 23 -3.37 -7.62 28.16
C GLN A 23 -3.65 -8.47 26.93
N SER A 24 -4.74 -8.16 26.23
CA SER A 24 -5.03 -8.81 24.95
C SER A 24 -3.92 -8.46 23.98
N VAL A 25 -3.12 -9.45 23.60
CA VAL A 25 -2.10 -9.29 22.57
C VAL A 25 -2.84 -9.12 21.24
N LEU A 26 -2.68 -7.96 20.61
CA LEU A 26 -3.21 -7.73 19.27
C LEU A 26 -2.38 -8.56 18.29
N VAL A 27 -3.02 -9.52 17.66
CA VAL A 27 -2.40 -10.38 16.65
C VAL A 27 -2.91 -9.97 15.28
N ALA A 28 -2.01 -9.78 14.30
CA ALA A 28 -2.40 -9.55 12.94
C ALA A 28 -3.21 -10.73 12.40
N GLY A 29 -4.30 -10.44 11.71
CA GLY A 29 -5.13 -11.46 11.06
C GLY A 29 -4.33 -12.29 10.04
N PRO A 30 -4.87 -13.46 9.63
CA PRO A 30 -4.17 -14.38 8.73
C PRO A 30 -3.84 -13.79 7.35
N SER A 31 -4.53 -12.76 6.93
CA SER A 31 -4.26 -11.97 5.72
C SER A 31 -4.84 -10.57 5.93
N SER A 32 -4.02 -9.67 6.42
CA SER A 32 -4.40 -8.26 6.63
C SER A 32 -4.55 -7.52 5.29
N ARG A 33 -5.24 -6.38 5.32
CA ARG A 33 -5.22 -5.43 4.18
C ARG A 33 -3.95 -4.60 4.27
N ALA A 34 -3.36 -4.33 3.12
CA ALA A 34 -2.24 -3.42 2.97
C ALA A 34 -2.53 -2.41 1.86
N THR A 35 -1.93 -1.24 1.98
CA THR A 35 -2.11 -0.14 1.02
C THR A 35 -0.75 0.46 0.70
N SER A 36 -0.54 0.76 -0.57
CA SER A 36 0.56 1.61 -1.03
C SER A 36 -0.03 2.79 -1.80
N GLU A 37 0.39 4.00 -1.47
CA GLU A 37 -0.20 5.22 -2.02
C GLU A 37 0.88 6.23 -2.40
N VAL A 38 0.66 6.91 -3.52
CA VAL A 38 1.45 8.07 -3.95
C VAL A 38 0.53 9.27 -4.07
N THR A 39 0.82 10.30 -3.32
CA THR A 39 0.13 11.60 -3.41
C THR A 39 0.73 12.42 -4.54
N LEU A 40 -0.11 12.85 -5.48
CA LEU A 40 0.28 13.71 -6.58
C LEU A 40 0.05 15.17 -6.18
N SER A 41 1.13 15.92 -6.03
CA SER A 41 1.06 17.38 -5.82
C SER A 41 1.21 18.10 -7.14
N ASN A 42 0.46 19.20 -7.32
CA ASN A 42 0.79 20.15 -8.39
C ASN A 42 2.16 20.78 -8.06
N PRO A 43 3.02 20.96 -9.07
CA PRO A 43 4.26 21.69 -8.82
C PRO A 43 3.90 23.05 -8.21
N ARG A 44 4.43 23.32 -7.01
CA ARG A 44 4.31 24.63 -6.40
C ARG A 44 4.96 25.62 -7.37
N PRO A 45 4.28 26.71 -7.79
CA PRO A 45 4.98 27.75 -8.53
C PRO A 45 6.21 28.12 -7.74
N ALA A 46 7.38 28.13 -8.39
CA ALA A 46 8.60 28.56 -7.74
C ALA A 46 8.28 29.91 -7.08
N ALA A 47 8.42 29.97 -5.76
CA ALA A 47 8.25 31.23 -5.04
C ALA A 47 9.20 32.18 -5.71
N GLY A 48 8.68 33.22 -6.39
CA GLY A 48 9.47 34.18 -7.09
C GLY A 48 10.60 34.61 -6.15
N MET A 49 11.82 34.61 -6.65
CA MET A 49 12.98 35.09 -5.90
C MET A 49 12.56 36.37 -5.24
N ALA A 50 12.60 36.39 -3.91
CA ALA A 50 12.31 37.59 -3.15
C ALA A 50 13.20 38.71 -3.74
N ALA A 51 12.57 39.71 -4.30
CA ALA A 51 13.28 40.89 -4.81
C ALA A 51 14.13 41.43 -3.68
N MET A 52 15.42 41.65 -3.94
CA MET A 52 16.34 42.26 -2.99
C MET A 52 15.77 43.63 -2.52
N PRO A 53 15.87 43.98 -1.22
CA PRO A 53 15.36 45.23 -0.72
C PRO A 53 16.25 46.37 -1.26
N GLY A 54 15.70 47.17 -2.16
CA GLY A 54 16.36 48.36 -2.65
C GLY A 54 15.92 48.72 -4.06
N MET A 55 14.97 49.67 -4.13
CA MET A 55 14.38 50.37 -5.30
C MET A 55 13.03 49.81 -5.76
N ALA A 56 11.97 50.32 -5.16
CA ALA A 56 10.66 50.33 -5.78
C ALA A 56 10.02 51.71 -5.68
N PRO A 57 9.52 52.30 -6.79
CA PRO A 57 8.55 53.39 -6.69
C PRO A 57 7.22 52.81 -6.19
N ALA A 58 6.56 53.53 -5.30
CA ALA A 58 5.27 53.15 -4.73
C ALA A 58 4.20 53.07 -5.83
N ALA A 59 3.92 51.85 -6.27
CA ALA A 59 2.73 51.54 -7.04
C ALA A 59 1.66 51.02 -6.07
N ALA A 60 0.43 51.50 -6.22
CA ALA A 60 -0.73 51.19 -5.37
C ALA A 60 -0.85 49.68 -5.10
N ALA A 61 -0.90 49.29 -3.82
CA ALA A 61 -1.07 47.95 -3.37
C ALA A 61 -2.43 47.39 -3.84
N THR A 62 -2.41 46.54 -4.83
CA THR A 62 -3.59 45.72 -5.16
C THR A 62 -3.89 44.82 -3.95
N PRO A 63 -5.14 44.76 -3.45
CA PRO A 63 -5.48 43.92 -2.33
C PRO A 63 -5.07 42.46 -2.63
N PRO A 64 -4.55 41.70 -1.66
CA PRO A 64 -4.22 40.31 -1.88
C PRO A 64 -5.45 39.54 -2.34
N ALA A 65 -5.35 38.82 -3.45
CA ALA A 65 -6.43 37.96 -3.92
C ALA A 65 -6.84 36.98 -2.81
N PRO A 66 -8.15 36.70 -2.67
CA PRO A 66 -8.64 35.77 -1.65
C PRO A 66 -7.93 34.41 -1.81
N PRO A 67 -7.63 33.70 -0.71
CA PRO A 67 -6.93 32.43 -0.76
C PRO A 67 -7.76 31.44 -1.60
N VAL A 68 -7.19 30.98 -2.71
CA VAL A 68 -7.79 29.91 -3.52
C VAL A 68 -7.84 28.64 -2.64
N PRO A 69 -9.02 27.99 -2.47
CA PRO A 69 -9.10 26.77 -1.70
C PRO A 69 -8.09 25.77 -2.23
N ALA A 70 -7.29 25.17 -1.34
CA ALA A 70 -6.32 24.16 -1.73
C ALA A 70 -7.04 23.00 -2.41
N ALA A 71 -6.70 22.73 -3.67
CA ALA A 71 -7.27 21.60 -4.39
C ALA A 71 -6.97 20.30 -3.64
N LYS A 72 -7.98 19.42 -3.54
CA LYS A 72 -7.79 18.10 -2.91
C LYS A 72 -6.63 17.38 -3.60
N PRO A 73 -5.67 16.84 -2.83
CA PRO A 73 -4.55 16.11 -3.43
C PRO A 73 -5.08 14.92 -4.23
N ARG A 74 -4.52 14.72 -5.43
CA ARG A 74 -4.80 13.54 -6.24
C ARG A 74 -3.90 12.40 -5.79
N VAL A 75 -4.40 11.19 -5.85
CA VAL A 75 -3.66 10.00 -5.39
C VAL A 75 -3.64 8.90 -6.45
N ILE A 76 -2.60 8.10 -6.41
CA ILE A 76 -2.56 6.75 -6.99
C ILE A 76 -2.47 5.81 -5.80
N ARG A 77 -3.42 4.89 -5.67
CA ARG A 77 -3.54 4.01 -4.52
C ARG A 77 -3.69 2.56 -4.95
N LEU A 78 -2.91 1.71 -4.35
CA LEU A 78 -2.98 0.27 -4.46
C LEU A 78 -3.45 -0.30 -3.12
N ASP A 79 -4.51 -1.09 -3.13
CA ASP A 79 -5.11 -1.70 -1.95
C ASP A 79 -5.25 -3.22 -2.17
N TYR A 80 -4.67 -4.04 -1.30
CA TYR A 80 -4.59 -5.47 -1.50
C TYR A 80 -4.67 -6.27 -0.19
N GLY A 81 -5.13 -7.51 -0.27
CA GLY A 81 -4.99 -8.46 0.82
C GLY A 81 -3.58 -9.02 0.84
N GLN A 82 -2.94 -9.00 1.99
CA GLN A 82 -1.55 -9.43 2.18
C GLN A 82 -1.49 -10.87 2.71
N PRO A 83 -1.33 -11.90 1.86
CA PRO A 83 -1.10 -13.25 2.31
C PRO A 83 0.34 -13.44 2.79
N HIS A 84 0.53 -14.44 3.65
CA HIS A 84 1.82 -14.89 4.15
C HIS A 84 2.12 -16.31 3.67
N LEU A 85 3.38 -16.65 3.45
CA LEU A 85 3.78 -18.01 3.04
C LEU A 85 3.45 -19.05 4.11
N ARG A 86 3.80 -18.79 5.35
CA ARG A 86 3.61 -19.73 6.48
C ARG A 86 4.17 -21.12 6.17
N GLY A 87 5.39 -21.16 5.66
CA GLY A 87 6.06 -22.39 5.25
C GLY A 87 5.57 -22.99 3.93
N ARG A 88 4.61 -22.36 3.22
CA ARG A 88 4.15 -22.82 1.90
C ARG A 88 5.09 -22.36 0.79
N THR A 89 5.09 -23.12 -0.30
CA THR A 89 5.84 -22.78 -1.51
C THR A 89 4.89 -22.20 -2.55
N LEU A 90 5.31 -21.18 -3.27
CA LEU A 90 4.61 -20.62 -4.43
C LEU A 90 4.65 -21.61 -5.62
N HIS A 91 3.81 -21.36 -6.60
CA HIS A 91 3.72 -22.12 -7.86
C HIS A 91 3.33 -23.59 -7.65
N THR A 92 2.48 -23.81 -6.67
CA THR A 92 1.76 -25.07 -6.49
C THR A 92 0.35 -24.96 -7.08
N ASP A 93 -0.35 -26.08 -7.24
CA ASP A 93 -1.73 -26.09 -7.76
C ASP A 93 -2.69 -25.24 -6.91
N SER A 94 -2.41 -25.05 -5.62
CA SER A 94 -3.24 -24.32 -4.67
C SER A 94 -2.75 -22.90 -4.36
N LEU A 95 -1.50 -22.58 -4.69
CA LEU A 95 -0.90 -21.30 -4.34
C LEU A 95 -0.15 -20.70 -5.53
N VAL A 96 -0.75 -19.72 -6.19
CA VAL A 96 -0.21 -19.00 -7.35
C VAL A 96 0.23 -19.96 -8.47
N PRO A 97 -0.69 -20.81 -8.97
CA PRO A 97 -0.36 -21.80 -10.01
C PRO A 97 0.07 -21.12 -11.30
N TYR A 98 0.98 -21.73 -12.04
CA TYR A 98 1.38 -21.26 -13.36
C TYR A 98 0.20 -21.26 -14.33
N ASP A 99 0.24 -20.31 -15.27
CA ASP A 99 -0.69 -20.17 -16.40
C ASP A 99 -2.16 -19.96 -16.00
N LYS A 100 -2.41 -19.62 -14.73
CA LYS A 100 -3.75 -19.27 -14.22
C LYS A 100 -3.78 -17.85 -13.67
N ALA A 101 -4.91 -17.17 -13.90
CA ALA A 101 -5.11 -15.86 -13.36
C ALA A 101 -5.22 -15.92 -11.81
N TRP A 102 -4.35 -15.18 -11.15
CA TRP A 102 -4.34 -15.01 -9.71
C TRP A 102 -4.72 -13.57 -9.36
N ARG A 103 -5.64 -13.38 -8.40
CA ARG A 103 -6.11 -12.04 -7.94
C ARG A 103 -5.05 -11.16 -7.30
N THR A 104 -3.79 -11.56 -7.37
CA THR A 104 -2.61 -10.81 -6.90
C THR A 104 -2.74 -10.39 -5.42
N GLY A 105 -3.27 -11.28 -4.60
CA GLY A 105 -3.52 -11.02 -3.17
C GLY A 105 -4.41 -12.07 -2.53
N ALA A 106 -4.92 -11.74 -1.33
CA ALA A 106 -5.80 -12.61 -0.56
C ALA A 106 -7.13 -11.91 -0.26
N ASN A 107 -8.17 -12.71 -0.01
CA ASN A 107 -9.53 -12.30 0.33
C ASN A 107 -10.17 -11.46 -0.78
N ASN A 108 -10.26 -10.14 -0.61
CA ASN A 108 -10.81 -9.23 -1.60
C ASN A 108 -9.84 -9.02 -2.78
N SER A 109 -10.38 -8.58 -3.90
CA SER A 109 -9.59 -8.23 -5.07
C SER A 109 -8.57 -7.14 -4.76
N THR A 110 -7.40 -7.23 -5.37
CA THR A 110 -6.42 -6.15 -5.39
C THR A 110 -6.91 -5.05 -6.31
N THR A 111 -6.94 -3.82 -5.81
CA THR A 111 -7.46 -2.66 -6.53
C THR A 111 -6.40 -1.60 -6.72
N LEU A 112 -6.37 -1.00 -7.92
CA LEU A 112 -5.61 0.19 -8.25
C LEU A 112 -6.61 1.32 -8.50
N THR A 113 -6.53 2.38 -7.69
CA THR A 113 -7.34 3.60 -7.89
C THR A 113 -6.41 4.74 -8.29
N THR A 114 -6.80 5.52 -9.28
CA THR A 114 -6.03 6.69 -9.71
C THR A 114 -6.93 7.89 -9.96
N ASP A 115 -6.55 9.04 -9.41
CA ASP A 115 -7.24 10.32 -9.60
C ASP A 115 -6.70 11.08 -10.84
N ALA A 116 -5.76 10.50 -11.59
CA ALA A 116 -5.21 11.04 -12.82
C ALA A 116 -5.11 9.94 -13.87
N ASP A 117 -5.07 10.31 -15.14
CA ASP A 117 -4.76 9.38 -16.20
C ASP A 117 -3.33 8.85 -16.02
N LEU A 118 -3.18 7.55 -16.10
CA LEU A 118 -1.94 6.83 -15.80
C LEU A 118 -1.48 6.05 -17.03
N VAL A 119 -0.21 6.09 -17.32
CA VAL A 119 0.43 5.12 -18.23
C VAL A 119 1.08 4.05 -17.35
N LEU A 120 0.59 2.82 -17.41
CA LEU A 120 1.10 1.68 -16.67
C LEU A 120 1.67 0.65 -17.66
N GLY A 121 2.96 0.38 -17.57
CA GLY A 121 3.64 -0.55 -18.49
C GLY A 121 3.42 -0.21 -19.98
N GLY A 122 3.37 1.08 -20.33
CA GLY A 122 3.11 1.54 -21.69
C GLY A 122 1.63 1.64 -22.07
N THR A 123 0.70 1.15 -21.26
CA THR A 123 -0.75 1.21 -21.54
C THR A 123 -1.41 2.36 -20.78
N THR A 124 -2.19 3.18 -21.48
CA THR A 124 -2.94 4.29 -20.86
C THR A 124 -4.20 3.77 -20.17
N LEU A 125 -4.30 4.08 -18.88
CA LEU A 125 -5.47 3.89 -18.05
C LEU A 125 -6.06 5.25 -17.71
N VAL A 126 -7.34 5.48 -18.01
CA VAL A 126 -8.02 6.71 -17.58
C VAL A 126 -8.20 6.69 -16.06
N LYS A 127 -8.30 7.86 -15.44
CA LYS A 127 -8.59 7.95 -14.00
C LYS A 127 -9.78 7.09 -13.61
N GLY A 128 -9.70 6.40 -12.48
CA GLY A 128 -10.74 5.47 -12.05
C GLY A 128 -10.22 4.36 -11.17
N ALA A 129 -11.03 3.33 -10.97
CA ALA A 129 -10.71 2.15 -10.19
C ALA A 129 -10.61 0.90 -11.07
N TYR A 130 -9.59 0.09 -10.81
CA TYR A 130 -9.25 -1.11 -11.54
C TYR A 130 -9.02 -2.27 -10.60
N VAL A 131 -9.30 -3.48 -11.06
CA VAL A 131 -8.93 -4.72 -10.38
C VAL A 131 -7.69 -5.29 -11.06
N LEU A 132 -6.75 -5.76 -10.27
CA LEU A 132 -5.49 -6.33 -10.75
C LEU A 132 -5.47 -7.84 -10.56
N TYR A 133 -5.06 -8.53 -11.62
CA TYR A 133 -4.68 -9.95 -11.59
C TYR A 133 -3.28 -10.10 -12.13
N THR A 134 -2.60 -11.18 -11.76
CA THR A 134 -1.38 -11.59 -12.45
C THR A 134 -1.55 -13.01 -12.99
N ILE A 135 -0.90 -13.29 -14.11
CA ILE A 135 -0.76 -14.63 -14.66
C ILE A 135 0.73 -14.99 -14.58
N PRO A 136 1.10 -15.87 -13.64
CA PRO A 136 2.46 -16.39 -13.56
C PRO A 136 2.72 -17.28 -14.79
N GLY A 137 3.77 -16.99 -15.53
CA GLY A 137 4.25 -17.87 -16.59
C GLY A 137 5.67 -18.32 -16.31
N ARG A 138 6.06 -19.49 -16.81
CA ARG A 138 7.44 -20.02 -16.64
C ARG A 138 8.47 -19.15 -17.35
N SER A 139 8.09 -18.49 -18.44
CA SER A 139 8.96 -17.61 -19.23
C SER A 139 8.71 -16.12 -18.99
N GLY A 140 7.69 -15.75 -18.24
CA GLY A 140 7.34 -14.36 -17.97
C GLY A 140 5.99 -14.22 -17.31
N TRP A 141 5.80 -13.12 -16.61
CA TRP A 141 4.57 -12.82 -15.89
C TRP A 141 3.80 -11.70 -16.59
N LYS A 142 2.48 -11.77 -16.51
CA LYS A 142 1.60 -10.71 -17.02
C LYS A 142 0.79 -10.09 -15.88
N LEU A 143 0.72 -8.76 -15.87
CA LEU A 143 -0.24 -8.00 -15.07
C LEU A 143 -1.48 -7.78 -15.95
N ILE A 144 -2.61 -8.18 -15.42
CA ILE A 144 -3.90 -7.96 -16.05
C ILE A 144 -4.62 -6.85 -15.29
N VAL A 145 -5.11 -5.88 -16.02
CA VAL A 145 -5.89 -4.76 -15.50
C VAL A 145 -7.32 -4.89 -16.01
N GLN A 146 -8.28 -4.94 -15.08
CA GLN A 146 -9.71 -4.95 -15.42
C GLN A 146 -10.39 -3.74 -14.82
N ARG A 147 -11.46 -3.25 -15.43
CA ARG A 147 -12.31 -2.22 -14.79
C ARG A 147 -12.94 -2.81 -13.54
N SER A 148 -12.95 -2.03 -12.46
CA SER A 148 -13.70 -2.40 -11.27
C SER A 148 -15.20 -2.23 -11.53
N VAL A 149 -15.93 -3.34 -11.52
CA VAL A 149 -17.39 -3.37 -11.63
C VAL A 149 -17.98 -3.96 -10.35
N GLY A 150 -17.96 -3.17 -9.26
CA GLY A 150 -18.52 -3.55 -7.97
C GLY A 150 -17.48 -4.10 -6.98
N GLN A 151 -17.94 -4.36 -5.75
CA GLN A 151 -17.08 -4.67 -4.58
C GLN A 151 -16.94 -6.17 -4.28
N THR A 152 -17.45 -7.05 -5.11
CA THR A 152 -17.39 -8.49 -4.86
C THR A 152 -16.07 -9.06 -5.38
N PRO A 153 -15.50 -10.11 -4.74
CA PRO A 153 -14.38 -10.81 -5.32
C PRO A 153 -14.81 -11.35 -6.68
N MET A 154 -14.40 -10.63 -7.72
CA MET A 154 -14.77 -10.99 -9.09
C MET A 154 -14.02 -12.24 -9.51
N GLN A 155 -14.74 -13.18 -10.11
CA GLN A 155 -14.10 -14.20 -10.89
C GLN A 155 -13.43 -13.53 -12.10
N TYR A 156 -12.21 -13.96 -12.38
CA TYR A 156 -11.51 -13.50 -13.57
C TYR A 156 -12.30 -13.86 -14.84
N ALA A 157 -12.49 -12.88 -15.71
CA ALA A 157 -13.03 -13.07 -17.06
C ALA A 157 -12.21 -12.22 -18.03
N ASP A 158 -11.58 -12.84 -18.99
CA ASP A 158 -10.67 -12.20 -19.96
C ASP A 158 -11.35 -11.13 -20.82
N SER A 159 -12.66 -11.26 -21.03
CA SER A 159 -13.48 -10.26 -21.72
C SER A 159 -13.51 -8.88 -21.02
N ASN A 160 -13.14 -8.82 -19.72
CA ASN A 160 -13.09 -7.60 -18.94
C ASN A 160 -11.68 -6.96 -18.92
N ASP A 161 -10.71 -7.55 -19.61
CA ASP A 161 -9.34 -7.04 -19.62
C ASP A 161 -9.27 -5.69 -20.35
N VAL A 162 -8.78 -4.70 -19.66
CA VAL A 162 -8.47 -3.37 -20.20
C VAL A 162 -7.02 -3.32 -20.69
N ALA A 163 -6.15 -4.04 -20.00
CA ALA A 163 -4.74 -4.13 -20.33
C ALA A 163 -4.13 -5.46 -19.89
N ARG A 164 -3.17 -5.94 -20.68
CA ARG A 164 -2.25 -7.05 -20.37
C ARG A 164 -0.83 -6.54 -20.52
N ILE A 165 -0.11 -6.45 -19.43
CA ILE A 165 1.19 -5.80 -19.33
C ILE A 165 2.22 -6.87 -18.95
N ASP A 166 3.29 -6.96 -19.71
CA ASP A 166 4.41 -7.82 -19.36
C ASP A 166 5.15 -7.24 -18.16
N LEU A 167 5.39 -8.09 -17.16
CA LEU A 167 6.14 -7.72 -15.98
C LEU A 167 7.59 -8.15 -16.10
N ARG A 168 8.50 -7.28 -15.73
CA ARG A 168 9.88 -7.66 -15.48
C ARG A 168 9.91 -8.56 -14.26
N HIS A 169 10.47 -9.75 -14.39
CA HIS A 169 10.64 -10.73 -13.32
C HIS A 169 12.10 -10.80 -12.90
N THR A 170 12.36 -10.75 -11.63
CA THR A 170 13.68 -10.94 -11.01
C THR A 170 13.54 -11.79 -9.75
N MET A 171 14.62 -12.49 -9.37
CA MET A 171 14.65 -13.28 -8.15
C MET A 171 15.23 -12.47 -7.01
N LEU A 172 14.58 -12.50 -5.85
CA LEU A 172 15.13 -11.95 -4.62
C LEU A 172 16.20 -12.88 -4.04
N PRO A 173 17.22 -12.34 -3.39
CA PRO A 173 18.28 -13.15 -2.75
C PRO A 173 17.78 -13.90 -1.50
N ALA A 174 16.64 -13.47 -0.94
CA ALA A 174 16.00 -14.09 0.21
C ALA A 174 14.47 -14.09 0.02
N SER A 175 13.82 -15.11 0.57
CA SER A 175 12.36 -15.24 0.49
C SER A 175 11.65 -14.20 1.36
N LEU A 176 10.69 -13.51 0.77
CA LEU A 176 9.82 -12.57 1.45
C LEU A 176 8.56 -13.30 1.93
N GLU A 177 8.35 -13.33 3.24
CA GLU A 177 7.25 -14.06 3.88
C GLU A 177 5.87 -13.56 3.47
N SER A 178 5.72 -12.25 3.32
CA SER A 178 4.44 -11.59 3.05
C SER A 178 4.43 -10.97 1.66
N LEU A 179 3.34 -11.16 0.91
CA LEU A 179 3.13 -10.42 -0.32
C LEU A 179 3.24 -8.92 -0.04
N THR A 180 4.10 -8.25 -0.76
CA THR A 180 4.29 -6.81 -0.61
C THR A 180 4.23 -6.13 -1.97
N MET A 181 3.50 -5.02 -2.04
CA MET A 181 3.38 -4.21 -3.25
C MET A 181 3.73 -2.77 -2.94
N TRP A 182 4.45 -2.13 -3.85
CA TRP A 182 4.88 -0.74 -3.71
C TRP A 182 4.59 0.05 -4.99
N LEU A 183 4.09 1.25 -4.79
CA LEU A 183 4.18 2.34 -5.76
C LEU A 183 5.41 3.18 -5.38
N LEU A 184 6.48 3.05 -6.13
CA LEU A 184 7.75 3.71 -5.86
C LEU A 184 7.88 4.93 -6.79
N PRO A 185 7.72 6.17 -6.29
CA PRO A 185 7.89 7.35 -7.12
C PRO A 185 9.36 7.57 -7.46
N SER A 186 9.62 8.02 -8.69
CA SER A 186 10.93 8.51 -9.09
C SER A 186 11.22 9.85 -8.40
N VAL A 187 12.46 10.04 -7.99
CA VAL A 187 12.96 11.32 -7.47
C VAL A 187 13.43 12.26 -8.57
N GLU A 188 13.49 11.78 -9.82
CA GLU A 188 13.92 12.57 -10.96
C GLU A 188 12.93 13.68 -11.29
N PRO A 189 13.38 14.91 -11.62
CA PRO A 189 12.50 15.99 -12.03
C PRO A 189 11.60 15.63 -13.22
N GLY A 190 10.42 16.21 -13.27
CA GLY A 190 9.47 16.02 -14.37
C GLY A 190 8.10 15.52 -13.93
N PRO A 191 7.26 15.04 -14.86
CA PRO A 191 5.96 14.46 -14.54
C PRO A 191 6.09 13.31 -13.54
N ALA A 192 5.09 13.16 -12.67
CA ALA A 192 5.07 12.08 -11.69
C ALA A 192 5.15 10.72 -12.39
N ARG A 193 6.14 9.94 -12.04
CA ARG A 193 6.43 8.62 -12.60
C ARG A 193 7.11 7.75 -11.58
N GLY A 194 7.18 6.45 -11.85
CA GLY A 194 7.83 5.52 -10.95
C GLY A 194 7.70 4.07 -11.36
N GLU A 195 7.79 3.18 -10.40
CA GLU A 195 7.70 1.74 -10.59
C GLU A 195 6.60 1.16 -9.69
N LEU A 196 5.76 0.30 -10.24
CA LEU A 196 4.94 -0.63 -9.49
C LEU A 196 5.77 -1.89 -9.27
N ARG A 197 5.97 -2.29 -8.02
CA ARG A 197 6.71 -3.48 -7.66
C ARG A 197 5.83 -4.41 -6.84
N ILE A 198 5.89 -5.70 -7.13
CA ILE A 198 5.18 -6.77 -6.43
C ILE A 198 6.21 -7.82 -6.05
N ALA A 199 6.26 -8.23 -4.78
CA ALA A 199 7.20 -9.24 -4.33
C ALA A 199 6.57 -10.21 -3.33
N TRP A 200 6.84 -11.51 -3.51
CA TRP A 200 6.41 -12.56 -2.59
C TRP A 200 7.25 -13.82 -2.80
N GLY A 201 7.61 -14.49 -1.72
CA GLY A 201 8.60 -15.55 -1.82
C GLY A 201 9.92 -14.98 -2.35
N THR A 202 10.47 -15.62 -3.35
CA THR A 202 11.64 -15.15 -4.07
C THR A 202 11.31 -14.38 -5.34
N ASP A 203 10.04 -14.30 -5.74
CA ASP A 203 9.65 -13.58 -6.94
C ASP A 203 9.53 -12.07 -6.69
N GLN A 204 10.13 -11.29 -7.55
CA GLN A 204 9.93 -9.86 -7.64
C GLN A 204 9.55 -9.47 -9.07
N LEU A 205 8.41 -8.83 -9.19
CA LEU A 205 7.82 -8.37 -10.43
C LEU A 205 7.79 -6.86 -10.46
N SER A 206 8.01 -6.26 -11.62
CA SER A 206 7.88 -4.81 -11.73
C SER A 206 7.42 -4.33 -13.10
N THR A 207 6.83 -3.14 -13.11
CA THR A 207 6.50 -2.37 -14.30
C THR A 207 6.51 -0.88 -13.98
N THR A 208 6.69 -0.04 -14.99
CA THR A 208 6.72 1.42 -14.81
C THR A 208 5.32 2.01 -14.79
N TRP A 209 5.18 3.13 -14.11
CA TRP A 209 4.00 3.98 -14.20
C TRP A 209 4.41 5.46 -14.39
N SER A 210 3.56 6.23 -15.08
CA SER A 210 3.68 7.69 -15.16
C SER A 210 2.31 8.33 -15.25
N VAL A 211 2.17 9.54 -14.72
CA VAL A 211 0.98 10.38 -14.89
C VAL A 211 1.04 11.02 -16.27
N LYS A 212 -0.12 11.05 -16.95
CA LYS A 212 -0.25 11.63 -18.29
C LYS A 212 -0.59 13.13 -18.24
#